data_61e0c9210d3ebe028e37c83507e98467
#
_entry.id   61e0c9210d3ebe028e37c83507e98467
#
_cell.length_a   1.000
_cell.length_b   1.000
_cell.length_c   1.000
_cell.angle_alpha   90.00
_cell.angle_beta   90.00
_cell.angle_gamma   90.00
#
_symmetry.space_group_name_H-M   'P 1'
#
loop_
_entity.id
_entity.type
_entity.pdbx_description
1 polymer ?
#
loop_
_entity_poly.entity_id
_entity_poly.type
_entity_poly.pdbx_seq_one_letter_code
_entity_poly.pdbx_strand_id
1 'polypeptide(L)'
;SLSFDAPTSSYTDYFGIGLYNSSGTLLAGQETGSDTNFSAGIEQAGTYYVGIIADDYYHSDGEYGLTASVSTVVGNVETEDNGTFAKADTLSNGQELKGQIATSSDIDIYKISVGQAGVISLSFDAPTSSYTDYFGIGLYDSSGTLLSGQETGRDTSFSAGIEQAGTYYV
;
A
#
# COMPACT_ATOMS: atom_id res chain seq x y z
N SER A 1 5.54 10.35 -6.23
CA SER A 1 4.49 11.04 -5.45
C SER A 1 3.61 11.87 -6.36
N LEU A 2 2.34 11.90 -6.05
CA LEU A 2 1.33 12.73 -6.71
C LEU A 2 0.75 13.70 -5.67
N SER A 3 0.54 14.94 -6.06
CA SER A 3 -0.17 15.95 -5.29
C SER A 3 -1.34 16.48 -6.13
N PHE A 4 -2.50 16.46 -5.56
CA PHE A 4 -3.74 16.92 -6.17
C PHE A 4 -4.30 18.07 -5.34
N ASP A 5 -4.53 19.20 -5.99
CA ASP A 5 -5.15 20.41 -5.45
C ASP A 5 -6.59 20.46 -5.97
N ALA A 6 -7.53 20.14 -5.13
CA ALA A 6 -8.94 20.03 -5.48
C ALA A 6 -9.60 21.41 -5.51
N PRO A 7 -10.56 21.63 -6.42
CA PRO A 7 -11.42 22.79 -6.31
C PRO A 7 -12.17 22.75 -4.96
N THR A 8 -12.42 23.91 -4.38
CA THR A 8 -13.15 24.01 -3.11
C THR A 8 -14.50 23.31 -3.19
N SER A 9 -14.68 22.25 -2.41
CA SER A 9 -15.88 21.43 -2.40
C SER A 9 -16.39 21.21 -0.97
N SER A 10 -17.70 21.01 -0.85
CA SER A 10 -18.34 20.61 0.40
C SER A 10 -18.54 19.10 0.54
N TYR A 11 -18.13 18.33 -0.46
CA TYR A 11 -18.26 16.87 -0.50
C TYR A 11 -16.87 16.22 -0.52
N THR A 12 -16.80 14.94 -0.19
CA THR A 12 -15.53 14.25 0.06
C THR A 12 -15.02 13.39 -1.10
N ASP A 13 -15.87 13.01 -2.06
CA ASP A 13 -15.53 11.99 -3.04
C ASP A 13 -15.84 12.40 -4.48
N TYR A 14 -15.38 13.60 -4.90
CA TYR A 14 -15.64 14.12 -6.24
C TYR A 14 -14.71 13.57 -7.32
N PHE A 15 -13.51 13.13 -6.95
CA PHE A 15 -12.48 12.73 -7.88
C PHE A 15 -11.89 11.37 -7.47
N GLY A 16 -11.79 10.48 -8.43
CA GLY A 16 -10.89 9.35 -8.35
C GLY A 16 -9.56 9.71 -8.99
N ILE A 17 -8.46 9.53 -8.28
CA ILE A 17 -7.11 9.78 -8.77
C ILE A 17 -6.36 8.47 -8.74
N GLY A 18 -5.80 8.04 -9.88
CA GLY A 18 -5.08 6.78 -9.97
C GLY A 18 -3.75 6.92 -10.69
N LEU A 19 -2.75 6.20 -10.20
CA LEU A 19 -1.49 5.96 -10.89
C LEU A 19 -1.55 4.57 -11.54
N TYR A 20 -1.26 4.50 -12.82
CA TYR A 20 -1.33 3.28 -13.61
C TYR A 20 0.01 2.98 -14.28
N ASN A 21 0.33 1.71 -14.44
CA ASN A 21 1.46 1.28 -15.26
C ASN A 21 1.13 1.35 -16.77
N SER A 22 2.09 0.99 -17.61
CA SER A 22 1.92 1.02 -19.07
C SER A 22 0.89 0.04 -19.61
N SER A 23 0.50 -0.96 -18.87
CA SER A 23 -0.56 -1.93 -19.21
C SER A 23 -1.95 -1.49 -18.74
N GLY A 24 -2.06 -0.37 -18.02
CA GLY A 24 -3.31 0.13 -17.46
C GLY A 24 -3.69 -0.49 -16.12
N THR A 25 -2.76 -1.19 -15.45
CA THR A 25 -2.99 -1.69 -14.08
C THR A 25 -2.87 -0.53 -13.11
N LEU A 26 -3.83 -0.40 -12.19
CA LEU A 26 -3.78 0.56 -11.09
C LEU A 26 -2.70 0.13 -10.09
N LEU A 27 -1.79 1.04 -9.78
CA LEU A 27 -0.71 0.82 -8.81
C LEU A 27 -1.00 1.49 -7.46
N ALA A 28 -1.65 2.62 -7.49
CA ALA A 28 -2.11 3.34 -6.31
C ALA A 28 -3.23 4.28 -6.71
N GLY A 29 -4.16 4.54 -5.80
CA GLY A 29 -5.26 5.46 -6.09
C GLY A 29 -5.94 5.97 -4.83
N GLN A 30 -6.73 7.00 -5.01
CA GLN A 30 -7.50 7.60 -3.92
C GLN A 30 -8.73 8.31 -4.46
N GLU A 31 -9.83 8.22 -3.72
CA GLU A 31 -11.02 9.05 -3.94
C GLU A 31 -10.99 10.24 -2.98
N THR A 32 -11.28 11.42 -3.49
CA THR A 32 -11.21 12.65 -2.68
C THR A 32 -12.05 13.79 -3.26
N GLY A 33 -12.50 14.67 -2.41
CA GLY A 33 -13.05 15.99 -2.75
C GLY A 33 -12.23 17.15 -2.19
N SER A 34 -11.02 16.85 -1.68
CA SER A 34 -10.11 17.83 -1.09
C SER A 34 -8.67 17.57 -1.53
N ASP A 35 -7.79 18.50 -1.22
CA ASP A 35 -6.37 18.36 -1.48
C ASP A 35 -5.83 17.07 -0.91
N THR A 36 -5.06 16.36 -1.70
CA THR A 36 -4.49 15.09 -1.28
C THR A 36 -3.10 14.83 -1.87
N ASN A 37 -2.38 13.93 -1.22
CA ASN A 37 -1.07 13.46 -1.67
C ASN A 37 -0.98 11.96 -1.45
N PHE A 38 -0.46 11.24 -2.42
CA PHE A 38 -0.12 9.84 -2.26
C PHE A 38 1.13 9.47 -3.07
N SER A 39 1.70 8.31 -2.79
CA SER A 39 2.92 7.82 -3.42
C SER A 39 2.78 6.34 -3.71
N ALA A 40 3.35 5.90 -4.82
CA ALA A 40 3.55 4.49 -5.11
C ALA A 40 5.02 4.24 -5.45
N GLY A 41 5.52 3.08 -5.09
CA GLY A 41 6.78 2.57 -5.59
C GLY A 41 6.64 2.15 -7.05
N ILE A 42 7.71 2.31 -7.82
CA ILE A 42 7.80 1.85 -9.21
C ILE A 42 9.09 1.06 -9.39
N GLU A 43 8.98 -0.18 -9.84
CA GLU A 43 10.14 -1.06 -10.02
C GLU A 43 10.98 -0.75 -11.26
N GLN A 44 10.35 -0.26 -12.31
CA GLN A 44 11.01 -0.15 -13.61
C GLN A 44 10.91 1.26 -14.18
N ALA A 45 11.95 1.68 -14.88
CA ALA A 45 11.87 2.87 -15.70
C ALA A 45 10.88 2.64 -16.86
N GLY A 46 10.00 3.60 -17.09
CA GLY A 46 8.97 3.46 -18.12
C GLY A 46 7.99 4.62 -18.14
N THR A 47 6.90 4.40 -18.85
CA THR A 47 5.77 5.33 -18.91
C THR A 47 4.70 4.90 -17.93
N TYR A 48 4.26 5.83 -17.13
CA TYR A 48 3.17 5.69 -16.18
C TYR A 48 2.10 6.72 -16.50
N TYR A 49 0.87 6.44 -16.13
CA TYR A 49 -0.27 7.31 -16.42
C TYR A 49 -0.93 7.73 -15.11
N VAL A 50 -1.35 8.97 -15.06
CA VAL A 50 -2.23 9.46 -13.97
C VAL A 50 -3.62 9.65 -14.58
N GLY A 51 -4.60 8.98 -14.00
CA GLY A 51 -6.00 9.15 -14.36
C GLY A 51 -6.70 10.02 -13.33
N ILE A 52 -7.49 10.98 -13.78
CA ILE A 52 -8.42 11.74 -12.95
C ILE A 52 -9.81 11.44 -13.50
N ILE A 53 -10.68 10.91 -12.68
CA ILE A 53 -12.05 10.54 -13.03
C ILE A 53 -13.03 11.24 -12.10
N ALA A 54 -14.20 11.58 -12.62
CA ALA A 54 -15.30 12.10 -11.80
C ALA A 54 -15.98 10.95 -11.06
N ASP A 55 -16.53 11.24 -9.89
CA ASP A 55 -17.50 10.36 -9.25
C ASP A 55 -18.77 10.23 -10.09
N ASP A 56 -19.46 9.07 -9.99
CA ASP A 56 -20.66 8.78 -10.77
C ASP A 56 -21.86 9.70 -10.42
N TYR A 57 -21.89 10.23 -9.20
CA TYR A 57 -23.01 11.04 -8.69
C TYR A 57 -22.67 12.52 -8.59
N TYR A 58 -21.43 12.83 -8.29
CA TYR A 58 -20.95 14.19 -8.05
C TYR A 58 -19.72 14.48 -8.89
N HIS A 59 -19.70 15.63 -9.49
CA HIS A 59 -18.52 16.14 -10.17
C HIS A 59 -18.41 17.64 -9.93
N SER A 60 -17.18 18.12 -9.96
CA SER A 60 -16.91 19.56 -9.95
C SER A 60 -16.45 19.97 -11.34
N ASP A 61 -16.95 21.06 -11.84
CA ASP A 61 -16.48 21.76 -13.02
C ASP A 61 -15.41 22.83 -12.69
N GLY A 62 -15.01 22.89 -11.41
CA GLY A 62 -13.90 23.74 -10.96
C GLY A 62 -12.56 23.23 -11.44
N GLU A 63 -11.63 24.15 -11.59
CA GLU A 63 -10.26 23.88 -11.98
C GLU A 63 -9.51 23.16 -10.84
N TYR A 64 -8.80 22.08 -11.13
CA TYR A 64 -7.93 21.37 -10.22
C TYR A 64 -6.45 21.52 -10.61
N GLY A 65 -5.55 21.37 -9.64
CA GLY A 65 -4.11 21.29 -9.86
C GLY A 65 -3.59 19.87 -9.70
N LEU A 66 -2.66 19.46 -10.56
CA LEU A 66 -2.00 18.16 -10.47
C LEU A 66 -0.48 18.34 -10.58
N THR A 67 0.24 17.80 -9.60
CA THR A 67 1.70 17.76 -9.61
C THR A 67 2.19 16.32 -9.44
N ALA A 68 3.08 15.87 -10.31
CA ALA A 68 3.76 14.60 -10.21
C ALA A 68 5.25 14.82 -9.94
N SER A 69 5.81 14.08 -8.98
CA SER A 69 7.24 14.09 -8.67
C SER A 69 7.77 12.66 -8.69
N VAL A 70 8.90 12.46 -9.37
CA VAL A 70 9.60 11.17 -9.39
C VAL A 70 10.89 11.32 -8.59
N SER A 71 11.11 10.43 -7.64
CA SER A 71 12.34 10.33 -6.86
C SER A 71 13.01 9.01 -7.14
N THR A 72 14.32 9.02 -7.34
CA THR A 72 15.13 7.80 -7.45
C THR A 72 15.61 7.30 -6.08
N VAL A 73 15.32 8.03 -5.03
CA VAL A 73 15.56 7.55 -3.65
C VAL A 73 14.50 6.48 -3.39
N VAL A 74 14.94 5.26 -3.24
CA VAL A 74 14.09 4.17 -2.75
C VAL A 74 13.69 4.56 -1.34
N GLY A 75 12.51 5.11 -1.20
CA GLY A 75 11.89 5.38 0.09
C GLY A 75 11.39 4.09 0.70
N ASN A 76 10.95 4.13 1.93
CA ASN A 76 10.26 3.04 2.60
C ASN A 76 8.82 2.91 2.06
N VAL A 77 8.67 2.63 0.78
CA VAL A 77 7.40 2.46 0.08
C VAL A 77 7.48 1.15 -0.68
N GLU A 78 6.43 0.37 -0.63
CA GLU A 78 6.31 -0.85 -1.43
C GLU A 78 6.41 -0.58 -2.93
N THR A 79 6.67 -1.63 -3.68
CA THR A 79 6.69 -1.59 -5.16
C THR A 79 5.65 -2.54 -5.72
N GLU A 80 4.81 -2.03 -6.63
CA GLU A 80 3.78 -2.83 -7.27
C GLU A 80 4.29 -3.53 -8.55
N ASP A 81 3.88 -4.76 -8.87
CA ASP A 81 2.87 -5.61 -8.19
C ASP A 81 3.62 -6.61 -7.27
N ASN A 82 3.33 -6.60 -5.96
CA ASN A 82 4.02 -7.41 -4.94
C ASN A 82 3.16 -8.57 -4.38
N GLY A 83 1.99 -8.82 -4.93
CA GLY A 83 0.98 -9.76 -4.44
C GLY A 83 1.35 -11.26 -4.48
N THR A 84 2.63 -11.62 -4.60
CA THR A 84 3.09 -13.01 -4.57
C THR A 84 4.41 -13.14 -3.83
N PHE A 85 4.71 -14.32 -3.25
CA PHE A 85 5.99 -14.59 -2.59
C PHE A 85 7.21 -14.32 -3.48
N ALA A 86 7.09 -14.56 -4.77
CA ALA A 86 8.16 -14.33 -5.74
C ALA A 86 8.46 -12.84 -5.97
N LYS A 87 7.48 -11.98 -5.77
CA LYS A 87 7.55 -10.54 -5.98
C LYS A 87 7.57 -9.75 -4.66
N ALA A 88 7.53 -10.45 -3.52
CA ALA A 88 7.46 -9.84 -2.20
C ALA A 88 8.53 -8.78 -1.98
N ASP A 89 8.13 -7.62 -1.51
CA ASP A 89 9.03 -6.56 -1.08
C ASP A 89 9.83 -6.96 0.17
N THR A 90 11.01 -6.42 0.32
CA THR A 90 11.83 -6.72 1.50
C THR A 90 11.46 -5.81 2.65
N LEU A 91 10.91 -6.39 3.72
CA LEU A 91 10.71 -5.71 4.98
C LEU A 91 11.97 -5.87 5.85
N SER A 92 12.72 -4.79 5.98
CA SER A 92 13.96 -4.76 6.75
C SER A 92 13.68 -4.65 8.24
N ASN A 93 14.48 -5.35 9.04
CA ASN A 93 14.32 -5.34 10.50
C ASN A 93 14.37 -3.91 11.08
N GLY A 94 13.33 -3.54 11.81
CA GLY A 94 13.19 -2.25 12.48
C GLY A 94 12.96 -1.06 11.55
N GLN A 95 12.65 -1.31 10.27
CA GLN A 95 12.26 -0.26 9.32
C GLN A 95 10.77 -0.35 9.02
N GLU A 96 10.10 0.78 9.06
CA GLU A 96 8.74 0.91 8.53
C GLU A 96 8.78 0.88 7.00
N LEU A 97 7.83 0.19 6.39
CA LEU A 97 7.55 0.23 4.96
C LEU A 97 6.08 0.64 4.80
N LYS A 98 5.80 1.57 3.92
CA LYS A 98 4.45 2.07 3.63
C LYS A 98 3.90 1.38 2.40
N GLY A 99 2.67 0.90 2.51
CA GLY A 99 1.94 0.26 1.45
C GLY A 99 0.54 0.83 1.25
N GLN A 100 -0.12 0.43 0.18
CA GLN A 100 -1.49 0.79 -0.11
C GLN A 100 -2.21 -0.33 -0.86
N ILE A 101 -3.27 -0.87 -0.27
CA ILE A 101 -4.21 -1.74 -0.99
C ILE A 101 -4.96 -0.90 -2.04
N ALA A 102 -4.55 -1.00 -3.29
CA ALA A 102 -5.05 -0.17 -4.38
C ALA A 102 -6.47 -0.58 -4.84
N THR A 103 -6.84 -1.84 -4.66
CA THR A 103 -8.17 -2.39 -5.02
C THR A 103 -8.60 -3.44 -4.00
N SER A 104 -9.87 -3.80 -3.99
CA SER A 104 -10.40 -4.86 -3.11
C SER A 104 -9.83 -6.27 -3.38
N SER A 105 -9.10 -6.47 -4.46
CA SER A 105 -8.42 -7.72 -4.81
C SER A 105 -6.90 -7.62 -4.69
N ASP A 106 -6.41 -6.49 -4.25
CA ASP A 106 -5.00 -6.25 -4.04
C ASP A 106 -4.49 -6.97 -2.79
N ILE A 107 -3.29 -7.47 -2.87
CA ILE A 107 -2.62 -8.21 -1.80
C ILE A 107 -1.16 -7.77 -1.79
N ASP A 108 -0.70 -7.28 -0.66
CA ASP A 108 0.69 -6.90 -0.46
C ASP A 108 1.43 -8.02 0.27
N ILE A 109 2.52 -8.49 -0.31
CA ILE A 109 3.36 -9.50 0.31
C ILE A 109 4.75 -8.93 0.59
N TYR A 110 5.17 -9.08 1.83
CA TYR A 110 6.51 -8.68 2.28
C TYR A 110 7.30 -9.89 2.73
N LYS A 111 8.63 -9.85 2.54
CA LYS A 111 9.53 -10.91 3.00
C LYS A 111 10.51 -10.42 4.04
N ILE A 112 10.72 -11.23 5.06
CA ILE A 112 11.63 -10.99 6.16
C ILE A 112 12.66 -12.12 6.20
N SER A 113 13.94 -11.79 6.17
CA SER A 113 15.02 -12.77 6.30
C SER A 113 15.56 -12.79 7.74
N VAL A 114 15.58 -13.95 8.35
CA VAL A 114 16.09 -14.15 9.70
C VAL A 114 17.22 -15.16 9.72
N GLY A 115 18.27 -14.86 10.47
CA GLY A 115 19.48 -15.65 10.52
C GLY A 115 19.49 -16.81 11.55
N GLN A 116 18.49 -16.85 12.44
CA GLN A 116 18.39 -17.85 13.50
C GLN A 116 16.96 -17.96 14.04
N ALA A 117 16.67 -19.02 14.79
CA ALA A 117 15.43 -19.15 15.53
C ALA A 117 15.21 -17.97 16.51
N GLY A 118 13.97 -17.60 16.75
CA GLY A 118 13.65 -16.48 17.63
C GLY A 118 12.16 -16.09 17.58
N VAL A 119 11.90 -14.81 17.61
CA VAL A 119 10.56 -14.23 17.50
C VAL A 119 10.55 -13.17 16.41
N ILE A 120 9.58 -13.24 15.52
CA ILE A 120 9.24 -12.13 14.64
C ILE A 120 8.10 -11.36 15.28
N SER A 121 8.29 -10.06 15.46
CA SER A 121 7.25 -9.13 15.92
C SER A 121 6.91 -8.17 14.79
N LEU A 122 5.62 -8.04 14.51
CA LEU A 122 5.08 -7.15 13.50
C LEU A 122 4.29 -6.04 14.17
N SER A 123 4.43 -4.83 13.66
CA SER A 123 3.63 -3.67 14.01
C SER A 123 2.99 -3.14 12.72
N PHE A 124 1.71 -2.91 12.75
CA PHE A 124 0.93 -2.41 11.64
C PHE A 124 0.28 -1.09 12.06
N ASP A 125 0.56 -0.04 11.29
CA ASP A 125 -0.01 1.31 11.43
C ASP A 125 -1.13 1.42 10.38
N ALA A 126 -2.37 1.35 10.83
CA ALA A 126 -3.53 1.35 9.97
C ALA A 126 -3.93 2.77 9.58
N PRO A 127 -4.43 2.99 8.35
CA PRO A 127 -5.06 4.27 8.03
C PRO A 127 -6.24 4.52 8.97
N THR A 128 -6.48 5.78 9.32
CA THR A 128 -7.58 6.16 10.21
C THR A 128 -8.91 5.67 9.64
N SER A 129 -9.58 4.77 10.35
CA SER A 129 -10.84 4.16 9.94
C SER A 129 -11.86 4.17 11.09
N SER A 130 -13.13 4.27 10.73
CA SER A 130 -14.24 4.07 11.68
C SER A 130 -14.69 2.62 11.79
N TYR A 131 -14.12 1.73 10.98
CA TYR A 131 -14.44 0.29 10.94
C TYR A 131 -13.34 -0.52 11.59
N THR A 132 -13.65 -1.77 11.90
CA THR A 132 -12.73 -2.68 12.57
C THR A 132 -12.37 -3.78 11.62
N ASP A 133 -12.01 -4.40 11.03
CA ASP A 133 -11.75 -5.58 10.18
C ASP A 133 -11.51 -5.23 8.69
N TYR A 134 -10.73 -4.16 8.44
CA TYR A 134 -10.36 -3.79 7.07
C TYR A 134 -9.20 -4.61 6.50
N PHE A 135 -8.25 -5.02 7.33
CA PHE A 135 -7.03 -5.68 6.90
C PHE A 135 -6.92 -7.05 7.53
N GLY A 136 -6.61 -8.05 6.74
CA GLY A 136 -6.11 -9.32 7.23
C GLY A 136 -4.58 -9.31 7.17
N ILE A 137 -3.91 -9.47 8.31
CA ILE A 137 -2.45 -9.48 8.38
C ILE A 137 -2.01 -10.86 8.86
N GLY A 138 -1.11 -11.51 8.13
CA GLY A 138 -0.62 -12.83 8.47
C GLY A 138 0.90 -12.94 8.37
N LEU A 139 1.51 -13.67 9.27
CA LEU A 139 2.89 -14.10 9.19
C LEU A 139 2.94 -15.57 8.76
N TYR A 140 3.65 -15.84 7.68
CA TYR A 140 3.73 -17.15 7.03
C TYR A 140 5.17 -17.64 6.98
N ASP A 141 5.35 -18.95 7.01
CA ASP A 141 6.63 -19.57 6.69
C ASP A 141 6.88 -19.63 5.17
N SER A 142 8.05 -20.11 4.77
CA SER A 142 8.44 -20.23 3.35
C SER A 142 7.59 -21.20 2.53
N SER A 143 6.78 -22.05 3.19
CA SER A 143 5.84 -22.96 2.53
C SER A 143 4.44 -22.35 2.35
N GLY A 144 4.19 -21.14 2.89
CA GLY A 144 2.90 -20.49 2.91
C GLY A 144 2.01 -20.93 4.07
N THR A 145 2.57 -21.60 5.09
CA THR A 145 1.81 -21.95 6.30
C THR A 145 1.69 -20.74 7.20
N LEU A 146 0.45 -20.39 7.59
CA LEU A 146 0.19 -19.30 8.52
C LEU A 146 0.71 -19.67 9.93
N LEU A 147 1.56 -18.83 10.46
CA LEU A 147 2.12 -18.98 11.82
C LEU A 147 1.35 -18.13 12.85
N SER A 148 0.95 -16.94 12.47
CA SER A 148 0.17 -16.03 13.29
C SER A 148 -0.52 -15.00 12.39
N GLY A 149 -1.66 -14.47 12.82
CA GLY A 149 -2.35 -13.43 12.06
C GLY A 149 -3.57 -12.89 12.78
N GLN A 150 -4.08 -11.79 12.28
CA GLN A 150 -5.31 -11.18 12.79
C GLN A 150 -5.95 -10.25 11.75
N GLU A 151 -7.21 -9.96 11.97
CA GLU A 151 -7.96 -8.94 11.24
C GLU A 151 -8.06 -7.65 12.06
N THR A 152 -7.90 -6.51 11.42
CA THR A 152 -7.92 -5.22 12.11
C THR A 152 -8.28 -4.05 11.19
N GLY A 153 -8.90 -3.03 11.74
CA GLY A 153 -9.04 -1.69 11.14
C GLY A 153 -8.30 -0.61 11.94
N ARG A 154 -7.37 -1.01 12.80
CA ARG A 154 -6.61 -0.12 13.70
C ARG A 154 -5.18 -0.57 13.80
N ASP A 155 -4.35 0.33 14.34
CA ASP A 155 -2.99 -0.02 14.74
C ASP A 155 -2.98 -1.26 15.58
N THR A 156 -2.09 -2.16 15.25
CA THR A 156 -1.97 -3.42 15.95
C THR A 156 -0.54 -3.95 15.96
N SER A 157 -0.29 -4.91 16.82
CA SER A 157 0.95 -5.66 16.84
C SER A 157 0.72 -7.10 17.27
N PHE A 158 1.46 -8.01 16.66
CA PHE A 158 1.45 -9.41 17.06
C PHE A 158 2.82 -10.05 16.80
N SER A 159 3.04 -11.25 17.33
CA SER A 159 4.32 -11.93 17.24
C SER A 159 4.11 -13.43 17.03
N ALA A 160 5.10 -14.06 16.38
CA ALA A 160 5.19 -15.51 16.33
C ALA A 160 6.61 -15.98 16.64
N GLY A 161 6.72 -17.10 17.33
CA GLY A 161 7.96 -17.84 17.47
C GLY A 161 8.32 -18.50 16.15
N ILE A 162 9.60 -18.47 15.81
CA ILE A 162 10.16 -19.13 14.63
C ILE A 162 11.27 -20.09 15.05
N GLU A 163 11.24 -21.31 14.52
CA GLU A 163 12.14 -22.38 14.94
C GLU A 163 13.44 -22.44 14.17
N GLN A 164 13.52 -21.79 12.99
CA GLN A 164 14.64 -21.90 12.09
C GLN A 164 15.00 -20.56 11.45
N ALA A 165 16.28 -20.42 11.03
CA ALA A 165 16.68 -19.40 10.11
C ALA A 165 15.98 -19.59 8.75
N GLY A 166 15.63 -18.51 8.08
CA GLY A 166 14.96 -18.60 6.77
C GLY A 166 14.28 -17.31 6.36
N THR A 167 13.49 -17.43 5.30
CA THR A 167 12.63 -16.36 4.81
C THR A 167 11.20 -16.62 5.28
N TYR A 168 10.59 -15.58 5.81
CA TYR A 168 9.19 -15.54 6.24
C TYR A 168 8.46 -14.45 5.47
N TYR A 169 7.15 -14.54 5.40
CA TYR A 169 6.31 -13.62 4.63
C TYR A 169 5.20 -13.03 5.49
N VAL A 170 4.87 -11.80 5.18
CA VAL A 170 3.75 -11.05 5.78
C VAL A 170 2.78 -10.68 4.68
#